data_f13911b7e89c075635f9bcc632a62f5b
#
_entry.id   f13911b7e89c075635f9bcc632a62f5b
#
_cell.length_a   1.000
_cell.length_b   1.000
_cell.length_c   1.000
_cell.angle_alpha   90.00
_cell.angle_beta   90.00
_cell.angle_gamma   90.00
#
_symmetry.space_group_name_H-M   'P 1'
#
loop_
_entity.id
_entity.type
_entity.pdbx_description
1 polymer ?
#
loop_
_entity_poly.entity_id
_entity_poly.type
_entity_poly.pdbx_seq_one_letter_code
_entity_poly.pdbx_strand_id
1 'polypeptide(L)'
;MMEEKTPTNKLQKVHQNETKGQTIAGFLPKSWKAMGCLLLPIALIVILIGAFSWLNASNEIGISTDNKIDITPTRIQEIQDIGQWEFLAINDEELIDTVNHGFFSDDELVRIYYGTIRMGIDLHHAEPQWLQVEDDSVVVAKLPPIELLDRNFIDEAHTRSFFEKGDWSSADREALYRRAYNKMIARCLTPANIKIAEENARRQFTQFLKAMGYKNVKVTLSAPQSPKNLMQKEG
;
A
#
# COMPACT_ATOMS: atom_id res chain seq x y z
N MET A 1 55.46 23.21 33.81
CA MET A 1 56.44 23.47 32.76
C MET A 1 55.69 24.24 31.73
N MET A 2 55.69 25.52 31.94
CA MET A 2 56.25 26.57 31.05
C MET A 2 55.42 26.79 29.84
N GLU A 3 54.92 27.87 29.55
CA GLU A 3 55.06 29.36 29.70
C GLU A 3 54.29 29.92 28.52
N GLU A 4 53.26 30.73 28.74
CA GLU A 4 53.26 32.16 28.78
C GLU A 4 53.80 32.86 27.53
N LYS A 5 52.92 33.62 26.84
CA LYS A 5 53.07 35.07 26.71
C LYS A 5 52.04 35.69 25.72
N THR A 6 51.18 36.50 26.28
CA THR A 6 50.73 37.78 25.72
C THR A 6 51.88 38.78 25.88
N PRO A 7 52.04 39.93 25.25
CA PRO A 7 51.00 40.96 25.04
C PRO A 7 51.23 41.89 23.78
N THR A 8 50.44 42.80 23.49
CA THR A 8 50.52 44.28 23.62
C THR A 8 49.86 45.01 22.44
N ASN A 9 48.80 45.63 22.72
CA ASN A 9 48.37 47.01 22.53
C ASN A 9 49.32 47.95 21.78
N LYS A 10 48.80 48.58 20.70
CA LYS A 10 49.15 49.97 20.34
C LYS A 10 47.97 50.70 19.69
N LEU A 11 47.47 51.61 20.50
CA LEU A 11 46.67 52.78 20.16
C LEU A 11 47.31 53.68 19.13
N GLN A 12 46.45 54.47 18.49
CA GLN A 12 46.65 55.75 17.74
C GLN A 12 46.57 55.58 16.21
N LYS A 13 45.71 56.25 15.51
CA LYS A 13 45.43 57.69 15.51
C LYS A 13 44.12 57.99 14.80
N VAL A 14 43.37 58.89 15.40
CA VAL A 14 42.33 59.73 14.82
C VAL A 14 42.83 60.41 13.56
N HIS A 15 42.12 60.28 12.44
CA HIS A 15 42.04 61.29 11.39
C HIS A 15 40.58 61.49 11.05
N GLN A 16 40.05 62.61 11.54
CA GLN A 16 38.89 63.26 11.01
C GLN A 16 39.22 63.61 9.54
N ASN A 17 38.40 63.18 8.65
CA ASN A 17 38.19 63.87 7.36
C ASN A 17 36.70 64.01 7.15
N GLU A 18 36.31 65.23 7.35
CA GLU A 18 35.06 65.80 6.81
C GLU A 18 34.99 65.50 5.30
N THR A 19 33.97 64.81 4.92
CA THR A 19 33.60 64.85 3.49
C THR A 19 32.09 65.07 3.42
N LYS A 20 31.77 66.32 3.23
CA LYS A 20 30.78 66.91 2.36
C LYS A 20 29.62 65.98 2.00
N GLY A 21 28.45 66.32 2.57
CA GLY A 21 27.18 65.93 2.04
C GLY A 21 27.09 66.18 0.53
N GLN A 22 27.09 65.13 -0.23
CA GLN A 22 26.60 65.17 -1.57
C GLN A 22 25.09 64.96 -1.55
N THR A 23 24.42 66.06 -1.54
CA THR A 23 23.01 66.20 -1.89
C THR A 23 22.81 65.56 -3.25
N ILE A 24 22.05 64.44 -3.28
CA ILE A 24 21.51 63.88 -4.54
C ILE A 24 20.33 64.79 -4.95
N ALA A 25 20.62 66.01 -5.29
CA ALA A 25 19.68 66.95 -5.87
C ALA A 25 20.27 67.32 -7.24
N GLY A 26 19.84 66.64 -8.28
CA GLY A 26 20.25 67.05 -9.60
C GLY A 26 20.03 66.08 -10.75
N PHE A 27 18.91 65.36 -10.74
CA PHE A 27 18.43 64.69 -11.95
C PHE A 27 16.95 64.98 -12.20
N LEU A 28 16.58 66.25 -12.17
CA LEU A 28 15.32 66.69 -12.71
C LEU A 28 15.60 67.34 -14.06
N PRO A 29 15.16 66.79 -15.17
CA PRO A 29 15.32 67.39 -16.47
C PRO A 29 14.51 68.66 -16.54
N LYS A 30 15.19 69.76 -16.88
CA LYS A 30 14.71 71.15 -16.93
C LYS A 30 13.80 71.45 -18.12
N SER A 31 13.12 70.44 -18.64
CA SER A 31 12.12 70.67 -19.69
C SER A 31 10.90 69.78 -19.44
N TRP A 32 9.73 70.36 -19.29
CA TRP A 32 8.45 69.69 -19.18
C TRP A 32 8.20 68.64 -20.26
N LYS A 33 8.82 68.80 -21.46
CA LYS A 33 8.73 67.85 -22.57
C LYS A 33 9.50 66.57 -22.33
N ALA A 34 10.60 66.56 -21.54
CA ALA A 34 11.35 65.39 -21.21
C ALA A 34 10.66 64.57 -20.09
N MET A 35 9.89 65.21 -19.20
CA MET A 35 9.16 64.54 -18.14
C MET A 35 7.96 63.75 -18.69
N GLY A 36 7.33 64.24 -19.77
CA GLY A 36 6.27 63.51 -20.47
C GLY A 36 6.76 62.22 -21.15
N CYS A 37 7.99 62.23 -21.66
CA CYS A 37 8.58 61.06 -22.32
C CYS A 37 8.96 59.93 -21.37
N LEU A 38 9.14 60.22 -20.07
CA LEU A 38 9.47 59.24 -19.03
C LEU A 38 8.22 58.73 -18.31
N LEU A 39 7.17 59.54 -18.25
CA LEU A 39 5.89 59.12 -17.63
C LEU A 39 5.06 58.20 -18.55
N LEU A 40 5.18 58.32 -19.87
CA LEU A 40 4.47 57.47 -20.83
C LEU A 40 4.82 56.00 -20.70
N PRO A 41 6.11 55.56 -20.68
CA PRO A 41 6.42 54.14 -20.48
C PRO A 41 6.05 53.61 -19.10
N ILE A 42 6.11 54.44 -18.05
CA ILE A 42 5.68 54.05 -16.70
C ILE A 42 4.17 53.84 -16.68
N ALA A 43 3.40 54.72 -17.27
CA ALA A 43 1.94 54.54 -17.38
C ALA A 43 1.58 53.30 -18.19
N LEU A 44 2.31 53.02 -19.26
CA LEU A 44 2.09 51.82 -20.06
C LEU A 44 2.42 50.55 -19.32
N ILE A 45 3.46 50.52 -18.51
CA ILE A 45 3.82 49.40 -17.65
C ILE A 45 2.75 49.17 -16.58
N VAL A 46 2.24 50.22 -15.96
CA VAL A 46 1.17 50.13 -14.96
C VAL A 46 -0.13 49.60 -15.59
N ILE A 47 -0.47 50.04 -16.80
CA ILE A 47 -1.61 49.54 -17.55
C ILE A 47 -1.44 48.06 -17.90
N LEU A 48 -0.24 47.68 -18.36
CA LEU A 48 0.07 46.27 -18.69
C LEU A 48 0.00 45.37 -17.44
N ILE A 49 0.53 45.81 -16.30
CA ILE A 49 0.46 45.08 -15.04
C ILE A 49 -1.02 44.98 -14.57
N GLY A 50 -1.76 46.08 -14.69
CA GLY A 50 -3.19 46.10 -14.36
C GLY A 50 -4.03 45.17 -15.24
N ALA A 51 -3.79 45.23 -16.56
CA ALA A 51 -4.43 44.33 -17.51
C ALA A 51 -4.06 42.88 -17.30
N PHE A 52 -2.77 42.60 -17.03
CA PHE A 52 -2.29 41.25 -16.73
C PHE A 52 -2.88 40.75 -15.40
N SER A 53 -2.95 41.59 -14.38
CA SER A 53 -3.61 41.25 -13.10
C SER A 53 -5.11 41.01 -13.27
N TRP A 54 -5.79 41.80 -14.09
CA TRP A 54 -7.21 41.65 -14.37
C TRP A 54 -7.50 40.37 -15.19
N LEU A 55 -6.70 40.10 -16.21
CA LEU A 55 -6.78 38.86 -16.99
C LEU A 55 -6.43 37.63 -16.14
N ASN A 56 -5.50 37.77 -15.20
CA ASN A 56 -5.10 36.66 -14.31
C ASN A 56 -6.06 36.47 -13.14
N ALA A 57 -6.77 37.53 -12.71
CA ALA A 57 -7.81 37.42 -11.68
C ALA A 57 -9.11 36.75 -12.19
N SER A 58 -9.32 36.75 -13.52
CA SER A 58 -10.44 36.03 -14.14
C SER A 58 -10.09 34.63 -14.61
N ASN A 59 -8.81 34.28 -14.61
CA ASN A 59 -8.32 32.94 -14.87
C ASN A 59 -7.93 32.28 -13.54
N GLU A 60 -8.93 31.95 -12.69
CA GLU A 60 -8.83 30.72 -11.94
C GLU A 60 -8.92 29.55 -12.95
N ILE A 61 -7.88 29.35 -13.72
CA ILE A 61 -7.52 28.00 -14.14
C ILE A 61 -7.02 27.34 -12.85
N GLY A 62 -7.93 27.09 -11.93
CA GLY A 62 -7.78 26.05 -10.96
C GLY A 62 -7.70 24.77 -11.76
N ILE A 63 -6.49 24.37 -12.15
CA ILE A 63 -6.20 22.96 -12.32
C ILE A 63 -6.38 22.40 -10.90
N SER A 64 -7.62 22.19 -10.52
CA SER A 64 -7.93 21.21 -9.48
C SER A 64 -7.50 19.91 -10.13
N THR A 65 -6.26 19.53 -9.93
CA THR A 65 -5.83 18.14 -10.04
C THR A 65 -6.62 17.41 -8.96
N ASP A 66 -7.86 17.11 -9.31
CA ASP A 66 -8.60 16.10 -8.58
C ASP A 66 -7.85 14.80 -8.89
N ASN A 67 -6.86 14.48 -8.04
CA ASN A 67 -6.04 13.28 -8.14
C ASN A 67 -6.88 12.01 -7.86
N LYS A 68 -8.20 12.15 -7.85
CA LYS A 68 -9.14 11.07 -7.64
C LYS A 68 -9.24 10.26 -8.93
N ILE A 69 -8.92 8.99 -8.84
CA ILE A 69 -9.10 8.04 -9.95
C ILE A 69 -10.59 7.67 -9.98
N ASP A 70 -11.30 8.07 -11.01
CA ASP A 70 -12.72 7.75 -11.15
C ASP A 70 -12.94 6.23 -11.19
N ILE A 71 -13.88 5.77 -10.34
CA ILE A 71 -14.35 4.37 -10.35
C ILE A 71 -15.36 4.22 -11.49
N THR A 72 -14.83 3.97 -12.67
CA THR A 72 -15.64 3.61 -13.85
C THR A 72 -15.91 2.12 -13.91
N PRO A 73 -16.94 1.64 -14.63
CA PRO A 73 -17.17 0.20 -14.82
C PRO A 73 -15.94 -0.55 -15.34
N THR A 74 -15.17 0.08 -16.23
CA THR A 74 -13.92 -0.49 -16.76
C THR A 74 -12.89 -0.65 -15.65
N ARG A 75 -12.72 0.34 -14.77
CA ARG A 75 -11.81 0.25 -13.64
C ARG A 75 -12.21 -0.80 -12.61
N ILE A 76 -13.50 -0.93 -12.36
CA ILE A 76 -14.03 -2.00 -11.49
C ILE A 76 -13.66 -3.35 -12.08
N GLN A 77 -13.83 -3.53 -13.39
CA GLN A 77 -13.48 -4.76 -14.06
C GLN A 77 -11.96 -5.01 -14.01
N GLU A 78 -11.13 -4.03 -14.28
CA GLU A 78 -9.67 -4.13 -14.17
C GLU A 78 -9.21 -4.57 -12.77
N ILE A 79 -9.84 -4.05 -11.70
CA ILE A 79 -9.55 -4.45 -10.32
C ILE A 79 -10.05 -5.89 -10.08
N GLN A 80 -11.21 -6.25 -10.61
CA GLN A 80 -11.77 -7.59 -10.48
C GLN A 80 -10.91 -8.63 -11.21
N ASP A 81 -10.34 -8.28 -12.36
CA ASP A 81 -9.48 -9.14 -13.18
C ASP A 81 -8.12 -9.45 -12.51
N ILE A 82 -7.74 -8.72 -11.44
CA ILE A 82 -6.60 -9.10 -10.58
C ILE A 82 -6.88 -10.46 -9.93
N GLY A 83 -8.15 -10.77 -9.67
CA GLY A 83 -8.61 -12.04 -9.13
C GLY A 83 -8.29 -12.18 -7.64
N GLN A 84 -7.28 -12.98 -7.32
CA GLN A 84 -7.00 -13.36 -5.93
C GLN A 84 -6.13 -12.34 -5.21
N TRP A 85 -6.54 -12.00 -3.97
CA TRP A 85 -5.80 -11.14 -3.05
C TRP A 85 -5.54 -11.89 -1.74
N GLU A 86 -4.27 -12.12 -1.44
CA GLU A 86 -3.84 -12.77 -0.21
C GLU A 86 -3.76 -11.77 0.94
N PHE A 87 -4.32 -12.13 2.10
CA PHE A 87 -4.31 -11.29 3.30
C PHE A 87 -3.65 -11.94 4.50
N LEU A 88 -3.53 -13.28 4.49
CA LEU A 88 -2.81 -14.02 5.52
C LEU A 88 -2.22 -15.30 4.92
N ALA A 89 -0.93 -15.50 5.12
CA ALA A 89 -0.25 -16.75 4.83
C ALA A 89 0.30 -17.37 6.13
N ILE A 90 0.10 -18.66 6.31
CA ILE A 90 0.58 -19.42 7.46
C ILE A 90 1.43 -20.57 6.94
N ASN A 91 2.72 -20.55 7.25
CA ASN A 91 3.57 -21.72 7.05
C ASN A 91 3.34 -22.72 8.17
N ASP A 92 3.11 -23.96 7.80
CA ASP A 92 2.83 -25.04 8.74
C ASP A 92 3.62 -26.29 8.40
N GLU A 93 3.89 -27.08 9.42
CA GLU A 93 4.62 -28.34 9.33
C GLU A 93 3.84 -29.39 10.12
N GLU A 94 3.64 -30.56 9.50
CA GLU A 94 2.94 -31.67 10.14
C GLU A 94 3.72 -32.97 9.99
N LEU A 95 3.99 -33.59 11.14
CA LEU A 95 4.57 -34.92 11.20
C LEU A 95 3.45 -35.93 11.32
N ILE A 96 3.39 -36.86 10.38
CA ILE A 96 2.42 -37.96 10.36
C ILE A 96 3.18 -39.29 10.38
N ASP A 97 2.75 -40.16 11.27
CA ASP A 97 3.23 -41.53 11.39
C ASP A 97 2.13 -42.54 11.07
N THR A 98 2.55 -43.73 10.64
CA THR A 98 1.70 -44.89 10.53
C THR A 98 2.50 -46.17 10.78
N VAL A 99 1.88 -47.15 11.43
CA VAL A 99 2.48 -48.43 11.72
C VAL A 99 1.59 -49.53 11.15
N ASN A 100 2.19 -50.48 10.44
CA ASN A 100 1.54 -51.70 9.99
C ASN A 100 2.08 -52.86 10.82
N HIS A 101 1.26 -53.48 11.62
CA HIS A 101 1.66 -54.57 12.50
C HIS A 101 1.76 -55.88 11.73
N GLY A 102 3.01 -56.37 11.56
CA GLY A 102 3.31 -57.65 10.94
C GLY A 102 3.45 -58.76 11.99
N PHE A 103 3.44 -60.01 11.54
CA PHE A 103 3.59 -61.14 12.44
C PHE A 103 5.00 -61.27 13.03
N PHE A 104 6.02 -60.85 12.31
CA PHE A 104 7.45 -60.96 12.71
C PHE A 104 8.09 -59.61 13.03
N SER A 105 7.59 -58.52 12.44
CA SER A 105 8.07 -57.17 12.71
C SER A 105 7.01 -56.16 12.28
N ASP A 106 7.03 -54.99 12.92
CA ASP A 106 6.22 -53.86 12.49
C ASP A 106 6.93 -53.04 11.41
N ASP A 107 6.17 -52.64 10.41
CA ASP A 107 6.58 -51.66 9.44
C ASP A 107 6.13 -50.28 9.91
N GLU A 108 6.98 -49.27 9.75
CA GLU A 108 6.70 -47.93 10.24
C GLU A 108 7.07 -46.89 9.17
N LEU A 109 6.17 -45.94 8.94
CA LEU A 109 6.39 -44.82 8.04
C LEU A 109 6.10 -43.52 8.76
N VAL A 110 7.10 -42.64 8.85
CA VAL A 110 6.98 -41.30 9.41
C VAL A 110 7.37 -40.30 8.32
N ARG A 111 6.45 -39.36 8.03
CA ARG A 111 6.69 -38.32 7.02
C ARG A 111 6.43 -36.94 7.60
N ILE A 112 7.22 -35.97 7.16
CA ILE A 112 7.07 -34.55 7.46
C ILE A 112 6.55 -33.85 6.22
N TYR A 113 5.41 -33.18 6.37
CA TYR A 113 4.74 -32.40 5.33
C TYR A 113 4.89 -30.92 5.65
N TYR A 114 5.29 -30.15 4.64
CA TYR A 114 5.39 -28.70 4.74
C TYR A 114 4.32 -28.07 3.86
N GLY A 115 3.76 -26.95 4.28
CA GLY A 115 2.76 -26.26 3.49
C GLY A 115 2.59 -24.80 3.86
N THR A 116 2.03 -24.04 2.93
CA THR A 116 1.68 -22.63 3.16
C THR A 116 0.20 -22.43 2.90
N ILE A 117 -0.55 -22.28 3.97
CA ILE A 117 -2.00 -22.03 3.93
C ILE A 117 -2.21 -20.54 3.66
N ARG A 118 -2.77 -20.20 2.48
CA ARG A 118 -3.01 -18.84 2.02
C ARG A 118 -4.49 -18.51 2.10
N MET A 119 -4.82 -17.49 2.89
CA MET A 119 -6.18 -17.00 3.07
C MET A 119 -6.34 -15.63 2.44
N GLY A 120 -7.41 -15.45 1.67
CA GLY A 120 -7.68 -14.22 0.96
C GLY A 120 -9.07 -14.19 0.37
N ILE A 121 -9.27 -13.34 -0.62
CA ILE A 121 -10.51 -13.26 -1.40
C ILE A 121 -10.21 -13.54 -2.87
N ASP A 122 -11.21 -14.01 -3.59
CA ASP A 122 -11.20 -14.04 -5.04
C ASP A 122 -12.26 -13.06 -5.58
N LEU A 123 -11.81 -11.98 -6.21
CA LEU A 123 -12.67 -10.94 -6.74
C LEU A 123 -13.53 -11.43 -7.93
N HIS A 124 -13.17 -12.54 -8.57
CA HIS A 124 -14.06 -13.17 -9.57
C HIS A 124 -15.38 -13.64 -8.95
N HIS A 125 -15.38 -13.91 -7.63
CA HIS A 125 -16.57 -14.27 -6.86
C HIS A 125 -17.29 -13.06 -6.24
N ALA A 126 -16.84 -11.83 -6.55
CA ALA A 126 -17.47 -10.62 -6.05
C ALA A 126 -18.88 -10.46 -6.67
N GLU A 127 -19.83 -10.02 -5.86
CA GLU A 127 -21.18 -9.71 -6.33
C GLU A 127 -21.16 -8.53 -7.32
N PRO A 128 -22.15 -8.46 -8.24
CA PRO A 128 -22.33 -7.25 -9.04
C PRO A 128 -22.42 -6.01 -8.14
N GLN A 129 -21.74 -4.93 -8.55
CA GLN A 129 -21.70 -3.68 -7.76
C GLN A 129 -20.98 -3.82 -6.40
N TRP A 130 -20.00 -4.74 -6.28
CA TRP A 130 -19.19 -4.90 -5.09
C TRP A 130 -18.39 -3.62 -4.72
N LEU A 131 -18.13 -2.75 -5.71
CA LEU A 131 -17.46 -1.47 -5.55
C LEU A 131 -18.34 -0.36 -6.13
N GLN A 132 -18.74 0.60 -5.30
CA GLN A 132 -19.64 1.70 -5.68
C GLN A 132 -19.18 3.00 -5.04
N VAL A 133 -19.54 4.12 -5.67
CA VAL A 133 -19.44 5.46 -5.11
C VAL A 133 -20.82 5.90 -4.67
N GLU A 134 -21.00 6.14 -3.39
CA GLU A 134 -22.24 6.70 -2.81
C GLU A 134 -22.04 8.19 -2.53
N ASP A 135 -23.05 9.01 -2.79
CA ASP A 135 -23.10 10.46 -2.51
C ASP A 135 -21.85 11.22 -3.03
N ASP A 136 -21.35 10.87 -4.21
CA ASP A 136 -20.19 11.47 -4.90
C ASP A 136 -18.87 11.50 -4.09
N SER A 137 -18.87 11.01 -2.86
CA SER A 137 -17.72 11.16 -1.95
C SER A 137 -17.36 9.93 -1.15
N VAL A 138 -18.27 8.97 -0.97
CA VAL A 138 -18.05 7.76 -0.17
C VAL A 138 -17.90 6.55 -1.08
N VAL A 139 -16.76 5.87 -1.00
CA VAL A 139 -16.58 4.59 -1.69
C VAL A 139 -16.95 3.44 -0.77
N VAL A 140 -17.86 2.61 -1.23
CA VAL A 140 -18.27 1.39 -0.54
C VAL A 140 -17.78 0.18 -1.30
N ALA A 141 -16.96 -0.65 -0.66
CA ALA A 141 -16.51 -1.93 -1.17
C ALA A 141 -17.11 -3.08 -0.36
N LYS A 142 -17.81 -3.99 -1.04
CA LYS A 142 -18.37 -5.23 -0.46
C LYS A 142 -17.56 -6.40 -0.99
N LEU A 143 -16.54 -6.81 -0.24
CA LEU A 143 -15.63 -7.86 -0.66
C LEU A 143 -16.25 -9.26 -0.47
N PRO A 144 -15.86 -10.24 -1.29
CA PRO A 144 -16.18 -11.65 -1.03
C PRO A 144 -15.69 -12.10 0.35
N PRO A 145 -16.20 -13.23 0.85
CA PRO A 145 -15.69 -13.81 2.11
C PRO A 145 -14.24 -14.27 1.95
N ILE A 146 -13.54 -14.36 3.08
CA ILE A 146 -12.21 -14.96 3.11
C ILE A 146 -12.33 -16.46 2.80
N GLU A 147 -11.48 -16.92 1.90
CA GLU A 147 -11.38 -18.34 1.50
C GLU A 147 -9.93 -18.81 1.44
N LEU A 148 -9.74 -20.13 1.33
CA LEU A 148 -8.46 -20.75 1.06
C LEU A 148 -8.15 -20.57 -0.43
N LEU A 149 -7.09 -19.83 -0.75
CA LEU A 149 -6.73 -19.49 -2.13
C LEU A 149 -6.07 -20.64 -2.89
N ASP A 150 -5.32 -21.46 -2.18
CA ASP A 150 -4.64 -22.63 -2.77
C ASP A 150 -4.99 -23.89 -1.99
N ARG A 151 -5.64 -24.84 -2.66
CA ARG A 151 -5.96 -26.15 -2.08
C ARG A 151 -4.80 -27.12 -2.11
N ASN A 152 -3.83 -26.88 -2.98
CA ASN A 152 -2.60 -27.70 -3.10
C ASN A 152 -1.45 -27.07 -2.29
N PHE A 153 -1.76 -26.63 -1.07
CA PHE A 153 -0.84 -25.88 -0.24
C PHE A 153 0.31 -26.72 0.35
N ILE A 154 0.24 -28.05 0.30
CA ILE A 154 1.34 -28.93 0.73
C ILE A 154 2.40 -28.97 -0.34
N ASP A 155 3.62 -28.65 0.02
CA ASP A 155 4.80 -28.74 -0.84
C ASP A 155 5.32 -30.17 -0.89
N GLU A 156 4.88 -30.92 -1.90
CA GLU A 156 5.30 -32.31 -2.09
C GLU A 156 6.78 -32.45 -2.36
N ALA A 157 7.40 -31.45 -2.99
CA ALA A 157 8.83 -31.49 -3.30
C ALA A 157 9.71 -31.41 -2.05
N HIS A 158 9.23 -30.75 -1.00
CA HIS A 158 9.89 -30.64 0.30
C HIS A 158 9.40 -31.70 1.30
N THR A 159 8.36 -32.48 0.99
CA THR A 159 7.89 -33.57 1.84
C THR A 159 8.97 -34.65 1.98
N ARG A 160 9.32 -34.99 3.20
CA ARG A 160 10.41 -35.93 3.48
C ARG A 160 9.91 -37.16 4.26
N SER A 161 10.41 -38.35 3.89
CA SER A 161 10.35 -39.47 4.78
C SER A 161 11.37 -39.24 5.90
N PHE A 162 10.89 -39.08 7.14
CA PHE A 162 11.73 -38.98 8.31
C PHE A 162 12.25 -40.35 8.75
N PHE A 163 11.35 -41.35 8.70
CA PHE A 163 11.68 -42.73 8.95
C PHE A 163 10.78 -43.60 8.07
N GLU A 164 11.38 -44.64 7.49
CA GLU A 164 10.66 -45.59 6.65
C GLU A 164 11.28 -46.97 6.81
N LYS A 165 10.46 -47.93 7.26
CA LYS A 165 10.80 -49.35 7.41
C LYS A 165 9.63 -50.13 6.84
N GLY A 166 9.93 -51.12 6.00
CA GLY A 166 8.95 -51.99 5.34
C GLY A 166 8.51 -51.46 3.97
N ASP A 167 7.49 -52.08 3.40
CA ASP A 167 6.97 -51.75 2.08
C ASP A 167 5.67 -50.96 2.19
N TRP A 168 5.65 -49.75 1.61
CA TRP A 168 4.53 -48.86 1.65
C TRP A 168 3.95 -48.58 0.26
N SER A 169 2.68 -48.81 0.08
CA SER A 169 1.99 -48.55 -1.17
C SER A 169 1.76 -47.06 -1.41
N SER A 170 1.40 -46.69 -2.66
CA SER A 170 0.99 -45.33 -2.98
C SER A 170 -0.28 -44.94 -2.21
N ALA A 171 -1.18 -45.93 -1.94
CA ALA A 171 -2.40 -45.68 -1.17
C ALA A 171 -2.10 -45.32 0.30
N ASP A 172 -1.08 -45.97 0.91
CA ASP A 172 -0.66 -45.64 2.27
C ASP A 172 -0.08 -44.22 2.34
N ARG A 173 0.75 -43.86 1.40
CA ARG A 173 1.34 -42.50 1.30
C ARG A 173 0.27 -41.44 1.10
N GLU A 174 -0.73 -41.73 0.25
CA GLU A 174 -1.87 -40.84 0.03
C GLU A 174 -2.74 -40.70 1.30
N ALA A 175 -2.90 -41.78 2.07
CA ALA A 175 -3.60 -41.72 3.34
C ALA A 175 -2.88 -40.81 4.36
N LEU A 176 -1.54 -40.88 4.41
CA LEU A 176 -0.75 -39.97 5.24
C LEU A 176 -0.88 -38.51 4.78
N TYR A 177 -0.79 -38.27 3.46
CA TYR A 177 -0.99 -36.95 2.88
C TYR A 177 -2.33 -36.34 3.28
N ARG A 178 -3.43 -37.09 3.13
CA ARG A 178 -4.76 -36.61 3.55
C ARG A 178 -4.86 -36.33 5.04
N ARG A 179 -4.20 -37.14 5.86
CA ARG A 179 -4.14 -36.89 7.33
C ARG A 179 -3.40 -35.60 7.62
N ALA A 180 -2.24 -35.37 6.99
CA ALA A 180 -1.49 -34.13 7.10
C ALA A 180 -2.33 -32.94 6.67
N TYR A 181 -2.91 -33.00 5.47
CA TYR A 181 -3.79 -31.98 4.90
C TYR A 181 -4.89 -31.57 5.87
N ASN A 182 -5.65 -32.54 6.38
CA ASN A 182 -6.78 -32.29 7.29
C ASN A 182 -6.31 -31.66 8.61
N LYS A 183 -5.18 -32.11 9.15
CA LYS A 183 -4.63 -31.54 10.39
C LYS A 183 -4.15 -30.11 10.21
N MET A 184 -3.45 -29.82 9.12
CA MET A 184 -2.96 -28.49 8.79
C MET A 184 -4.15 -27.52 8.56
N ILE A 185 -5.17 -27.94 7.80
CA ILE A 185 -6.40 -27.15 7.62
C ILE A 185 -7.08 -26.89 8.97
N ALA A 186 -7.27 -27.90 9.80
CA ALA A 186 -7.93 -27.74 11.10
C ALA A 186 -7.17 -26.79 12.04
N ARG A 187 -5.85 -26.78 11.96
CA ARG A 187 -4.98 -25.91 12.77
C ARG A 187 -4.93 -24.48 12.24
N CYS A 188 -4.89 -24.29 10.92
CA CYS A 188 -4.67 -23.00 10.30
C CYS A 188 -5.95 -22.27 9.89
N LEU A 189 -6.96 -22.98 9.38
CA LEU A 189 -8.23 -22.38 8.94
C LEU A 189 -9.20 -22.22 10.12
N THR A 190 -8.77 -21.53 11.16
CA THR A 190 -9.55 -21.26 12.35
C THR A 190 -10.36 -19.98 12.25
N PRO A 191 -11.47 -19.81 13.01
CA PRO A 191 -12.21 -18.54 13.06
C PRO A 191 -11.32 -17.36 13.45
N ALA A 192 -10.31 -17.56 14.30
CA ALA A 192 -9.37 -16.53 14.72
C ALA A 192 -8.50 -16.06 13.54
N ASN A 193 -7.94 -16.98 12.77
CA ASN A 193 -7.11 -16.67 11.61
C ASN A 193 -7.92 -16.06 10.46
N ILE A 194 -9.15 -16.54 10.24
CA ILE A 194 -10.09 -15.94 9.28
C ILE A 194 -10.36 -14.49 9.67
N LYS A 195 -10.62 -14.20 10.94
CA LYS A 195 -10.82 -12.83 11.42
C LYS A 195 -9.60 -11.94 11.20
N ILE A 196 -8.40 -12.45 11.42
CA ILE A 196 -7.14 -11.72 11.13
C ILE A 196 -7.06 -11.40 9.63
N ALA A 197 -7.36 -12.36 8.76
CA ALA A 197 -7.38 -12.16 7.32
C ALA A 197 -8.42 -11.10 6.92
N GLU A 198 -9.63 -11.13 7.50
CA GLU A 198 -10.68 -10.11 7.28
C GLU A 198 -10.24 -8.71 7.71
N GLU A 199 -9.59 -8.57 8.87
CA GLU A 199 -9.08 -7.28 9.35
C GLU A 199 -7.97 -6.75 8.44
N ASN A 200 -7.10 -7.63 7.96
CA ASN A 200 -6.08 -7.30 6.97
C ASN A 200 -6.70 -6.85 5.64
N ALA A 201 -7.72 -7.55 5.16
CA ALA A 201 -8.46 -7.20 3.95
C ALA A 201 -9.07 -5.80 4.06
N ARG A 202 -9.82 -5.53 5.15
CA ARG A 202 -10.41 -4.20 5.38
C ARG A 202 -9.35 -3.11 5.39
N ARG A 203 -8.24 -3.33 6.08
CA ARG A 203 -7.16 -2.34 6.17
C ARG A 203 -6.50 -2.09 4.81
N GLN A 204 -6.12 -3.14 4.10
CA GLN A 204 -5.42 -3.02 2.82
C GLN A 204 -6.31 -2.42 1.74
N PHE A 205 -7.57 -2.86 1.62
CA PHE A 205 -8.52 -2.28 0.67
C PHE A 205 -8.85 -0.82 1.00
N THR A 206 -8.98 -0.47 2.29
CA THR A 206 -9.15 0.93 2.69
C THR A 206 -7.95 1.78 2.26
N GLN A 207 -6.73 1.29 2.44
CA GLN A 207 -5.51 1.99 2.02
C GLN A 207 -5.42 2.10 0.50
N PHE A 208 -5.75 1.03 -0.22
CA PHE A 208 -5.78 1.00 -1.68
C PHE A 208 -6.74 2.05 -2.25
N LEU A 209 -7.99 2.07 -1.78
CA LEU A 209 -8.99 3.04 -2.22
C LEU A 209 -8.63 4.48 -1.81
N LYS A 210 -8.01 4.68 -0.65
CA LYS A 210 -7.47 6.00 -0.27
C LYS A 210 -6.33 6.45 -1.17
N ALA A 211 -5.46 5.54 -1.60
CA ALA A 211 -4.40 5.84 -2.56
C ALA A 211 -4.94 6.22 -3.94
N MET A 212 -6.14 5.77 -4.29
CA MET A 212 -6.88 6.21 -5.49
C MET A 212 -7.52 7.61 -5.33
N GLY A 213 -7.32 8.29 -4.19
CA GLY A 213 -7.81 9.65 -3.94
C GLY A 213 -9.13 9.75 -3.16
N TYR A 214 -9.72 8.64 -2.73
CA TYR A 214 -10.97 8.66 -1.97
C TYR A 214 -10.71 8.92 -0.49
N LYS A 215 -11.34 9.97 0.06
CA LYS A 215 -11.19 10.34 1.48
C LYS A 215 -12.04 9.46 2.39
N ASN A 216 -13.27 9.18 1.96
CA ASN A 216 -14.25 8.41 2.72
C ASN A 216 -14.39 7.01 2.09
N VAL A 217 -13.97 5.99 2.83
CA VAL A 217 -13.96 4.61 2.34
C VAL A 217 -14.62 3.71 3.37
N LYS A 218 -15.56 2.88 2.93
CA LYS A 218 -16.22 1.85 3.73
C LYS A 218 -15.98 0.49 3.10
N VAL A 219 -15.28 -0.39 3.82
CA VAL A 219 -15.00 -1.75 3.36
C VAL A 219 -15.71 -2.75 4.27
N THR A 220 -16.50 -3.61 3.67
CA THR A 220 -17.20 -4.71 4.33
C THR A 220 -16.85 -6.03 3.63
N LEU A 221 -16.91 -7.13 4.34
CA LEU A 221 -16.82 -8.47 3.77
C LEU A 221 -18.17 -9.16 3.92
N SER A 222 -18.51 -9.98 2.94
CA SER A 222 -19.65 -10.90 3.03
C SER A 222 -19.43 -11.89 4.18
N ALA A 223 -20.51 -12.40 4.74
CA ALA A 223 -20.41 -13.37 5.82
C ALA A 223 -19.59 -14.58 5.37
N PRO A 224 -18.71 -15.11 6.25
CA PRO A 224 -17.91 -16.27 5.90
C PRO A 224 -18.82 -17.44 5.55
N GLN A 225 -18.56 -18.09 4.43
CA GLN A 225 -19.18 -19.37 4.15
C GLN A 225 -18.72 -20.34 5.25
N SER A 226 -19.65 -21.12 5.79
CA SER A 226 -19.31 -22.12 6.81
C SER A 226 -18.11 -22.95 6.37
N PRO A 227 -17.15 -23.28 7.27
CA PRO A 227 -15.99 -24.11 6.91
C PRO A 227 -16.35 -25.41 6.18
N LYS A 228 -17.57 -25.94 6.40
CA LYS A 228 -18.11 -27.09 5.66
C LYS A 228 -18.30 -26.80 4.16
N ASN A 229 -18.64 -25.58 3.79
CA ASN A 229 -18.86 -25.21 2.37
C ASN A 229 -17.56 -24.97 1.61
N LEU A 230 -16.46 -24.63 2.34
CA LEU A 230 -15.13 -24.48 1.75
C LEU A 230 -14.55 -25.83 1.29
N MET A 231 -15.02 -26.93 1.90
CA MET A 231 -14.59 -28.30 1.54
C MET A 231 -15.51 -28.99 0.52
N GLN A 232 -16.72 -28.47 0.24
CA GLN A 232 -17.75 -29.16 -0.53
C GLN A 232 -17.92 -28.67 -1.99
N LYS A 233 -17.12 -27.73 -2.45
CA LYS A 233 -17.28 -27.18 -3.80
C LYS A 233 -16.55 -28.00 -4.87
N GLU A 234 -16.65 -29.36 -4.75
CA GLU A 234 -16.31 -30.31 -5.80
C GLU A 234 -17.31 -31.48 -5.78
N GLY A 235 -18.25 -31.45 -6.70
CA GLY A 235 -19.06 -32.52 -7.16
C GLY A 235 -19.19 -32.40 -8.65
#